data_b84562729c9535375c0304a0af7a786e
#
_entry.id   b84562729c9535375c0304a0af7a786e
#
_cell.length_a   1.000
_cell.length_b   1.000
_cell.length_c   1.000
_cell.angle_alpha   90.00
_cell.angle_beta   90.00
_cell.angle_gamma   90.00
#
_symmetry.space_group_name_H-M   'P 1'
#
loop_
_entity.id
_entity.type
_entity.pdbx_description
1 polymer ?
#
loop_
_entity_poly.entity_id
_entity_poly.type
_entity_poly.pdbx_seq_one_letter_code
_entity_poly.pdbx_strand_id
1 'polypeptide(L)'
;MPALSLDPMTVTVQAVNEYGISAPVATETLVTPASVTSAPLKSVQLLQLSDFHGQLEPNRSFGAALLASNFAVERLSNDAAFTVSSGDNIGAAPPISSQNAELPTIKAMNGMKFDVSVFGNHEHDRNLAHLRQMIRYSEFQWVASNYNSLRGLDTGTNRAKTFTTVERDGVKVGFIGINTKDTPEQITPGNLDFNYAGKAYSINISDSETRINRAIRDVKAAGADMVVALIHEGWNANTGGEAVGPLIDYAKSLDVDLVYGAHSHQTYSSVHEGTLTAMVSNAGAEYNRTQVCVNTATNTVLGASNEVITTSNAPSNTADADVATMVNDYKSKNQAKLDVKVGQVNIVTPIGGTTPVQRSGEHAFGNWSADVVRAKYGTDFALVNGGGIRSTFPASTYEPADKTLVRDETETGPYDIVLGDVYTIHPFGSVFSVIEVTGTQLWAALENGVSEYPNNGRWPHVSGMKFTADVTKAKGSRIVSITDLSGAAIAKDSKTYTLTLTDFVAKGGDGYNMFDVAKLQVRDLDAEVLIEALRADMAAGKVTEMKLDGRTTVIK
;
A
#
# COMPACT_ATOMS: atom_id res chain seq x y z
N MET A 1 -23.13 -48.05 5.78
CA MET A 1 -22.05 -47.10 5.52
C MET A 1 -20.74 -47.84 5.63
N PRO A 2 -19.88 -47.87 4.62
CA PRO A 2 -18.58 -48.50 4.76
C PRO A 2 -17.69 -47.66 5.66
N ALA A 3 -16.98 -48.31 6.59
CA ALA A 3 -16.00 -47.70 7.44
C ALA A 3 -14.84 -47.17 6.60
N LEU A 4 -14.53 -45.88 6.68
CA LEU A 4 -13.31 -45.30 6.14
C LEU A 4 -12.12 -45.86 6.94
N SER A 5 -11.28 -46.66 6.29
CA SER A 5 -9.98 -47.02 6.86
C SER A 5 -9.07 -45.80 6.70
N LEU A 6 -8.61 -45.24 7.80
CA LEU A 6 -7.58 -44.22 7.81
C LEU A 6 -6.22 -44.92 7.63
N ASP A 7 -5.71 -44.95 6.41
CA ASP A 7 -4.31 -45.29 6.16
C ASP A 7 -3.42 -44.16 6.72
N PRO A 8 -2.25 -44.46 7.30
CA PRO A 8 -1.35 -43.43 7.82
C PRO A 8 -0.88 -42.51 6.69
N MET A 9 -1.17 -41.23 6.84
CA MET A 9 -0.76 -40.21 5.88
C MET A 9 0.69 -39.79 6.16
N THR A 10 1.57 -39.99 5.21
CA THR A 10 2.94 -39.53 5.28
C THR A 10 3.00 -38.13 4.67
N VAL A 11 3.33 -37.13 5.48
CA VAL A 11 3.54 -35.76 5.02
C VAL A 11 5.05 -35.54 4.83
N THR A 12 5.48 -35.31 3.60
CA THR A 12 6.86 -34.94 3.30
C THR A 12 6.93 -33.43 3.14
N VAL A 13 7.66 -32.75 4.00
CA VAL A 13 7.94 -31.32 3.88
C VAL A 13 9.31 -31.14 3.25
N GLN A 14 9.36 -30.46 2.10
CA GLN A 14 10.59 -30.05 1.44
C GLN A 14 10.67 -28.53 1.41
N ALA A 15 11.78 -27.96 1.89
CA ALA A 15 12.09 -26.56 1.69
C ALA A 15 12.70 -26.39 0.28
N VAL A 16 12.14 -25.45 -0.49
CA VAL A 16 12.66 -25.08 -1.81
C VAL A 16 13.20 -23.67 -1.72
N ASN A 17 14.47 -23.48 -2.03
CA ASN A 17 15.09 -22.16 -2.18
C ASN A 17 15.67 -22.03 -3.61
N GLU A 18 16.18 -20.87 -3.95
CA GLU A 18 16.75 -20.55 -5.27
C GLU A 18 17.96 -21.44 -5.69
N TYR A 19 18.50 -22.24 -4.76
CA TYR A 19 19.65 -23.14 -4.99
C TYR A 19 19.27 -24.62 -5.10
N GLY A 20 17.99 -24.96 -4.97
CA GLY A 20 17.47 -26.33 -5.18
C GLY A 20 16.72 -26.91 -3.99
N ILE A 21 16.20 -28.13 -4.17
CA ILE A 21 15.40 -28.86 -3.19
C ILE A 21 16.33 -29.43 -2.13
N SER A 22 16.06 -29.13 -0.84
CA SER A 22 16.79 -29.76 0.26
C SER A 22 16.46 -31.25 0.38
N ALA A 23 17.39 -32.06 0.90
CA ALA A 23 17.09 -33.43 1.27
C ALA A 23 15.91 -33.48 2.27
N PRO A 24 15.01 -34.47 2.21
CA PRO A 24 13.88 -34.55 3.13
C PRO A 24 14.37 -34.68 4.57
N VAL A 25 13.93 -33.78 5.43
CA VAL A 25 14.21 -33.81 6.86
C VAL A 25 13.12 -34.64 7.52
N ALA A 26 13.49 -35.84 7.94
CA ALA A 26 12.80 -36.78 8.82
C ALA A 26 11.31 -37.06 8.50
N THR A 27 11.03 -38.30 8.19
CA THR A 27 9.69 -38.89 8.17
C THR A 27 9.32 -39.30 9.59
N GLU A 28 8.46 -38.55 10.28
CA GLU A 28 7.82 -39.10 11.48
C GLU A 28 6.52 -39.83 11.08
N THR A 29 6.45 -41.10 11.38
CA THR A 29 5.23 -41.89 11.24
C THR A 29 4.38 -41.62 12.48
N LEU A 30 3.32 -40.83 12.35
CA LEU A 30 2.32 -40.67 13.41
C LEU A 30 1.57 -42.00 13.58
N VAL A 31 1.89 -42.72 14.66
CA VAL A 31 1.11 -43.85 15.12
C VAL A 31 -0.12 -43.29 15.83
N THR A 32 -1.30 -43.39 15.22
CA THR A 32 -2.56 -43.05 15.87
C THR A 32 -2.84 -44.07 16.96
N PRO A 33 -3.12 -43.67 18.25
CA PRO A 33 -3.62 -44.58 19.24
C PRO A 33 -5.03 -45.04 18.85
N ALA A 34 -5.34 -46.33 19.03
CA ALA A 34 -6.59 -46.97 18.69
C ALA A 34 -7.73 -46.59 19.65
N SER A 35 -8.11 -45.34 19.74
CA SER A 35 -9.36 -44.79 20.26
C SER A 35 -9.39 -43.27 20.17
N VAL A 36 -9.30 -42.72 18.95
CA VAL A 36 -9.69 -41.31 18.75
C VAL A 36 -11.14 -41.34 18.30
N THR A 37 -12.07 -41.07 19.22
CA THR A 37 -13.35 -40.47 18.84
C THR A 37 -13.00 -39.30 17.94
N SER A 38 -13.52 -39.31 16.70
CA SER A 38 -13.19 -38.33 15.65
C SER A 38 -13.19 -36.90 16.26
N ALA A 39 -12.01 -36.40 16.55
CA ALA A 39 -11.90 -34.99 16.93
C ALA A 39 -12.48 -34.18 15.75
N PRO A 40 -13.28 -33.12 16.03
CA PRO A 40 -13.88 -32.31 14.99
C PRO A 40 -12.79 -31.49 14.31
N LEU A 41 -12.05 -32.16 13.43
CA LEU A 41 -11.07 -31.52 12.55
C LEU A 41 -11.82 -30.82 11.44
N LYS A 42 -11.51 -29.55 11.24
CA LYS A 42 -12.07 -28.70 10.20
C LYS A 42 -10.97 -28.15 9.30
N SER A 43 -11.26 -28.08 8.03
CA SER A 43 -10.43 -27.37 7.06
C SER A 43 -10.96 -25.95 6.90
N VAL A 44 -10.12 -24.96 7.18
CA VAL A 44 -10.41 -23.55 6.98
C VAL A 44 -9.61 -23.05 5.78
N GLN A 45 -10.23 -22.28 4.89
CA GLN A 45 -9.55 -21.61 3.78
C GLN A 45 -9.60 -20.10 3.98
N LEU A 46 -8.45 -19.45 3.84
CA LEU A 46 -8.33 -18.00 3.89
C LEU A 46 -7.82 -17.48 2.54
N LEU A 47 -8.57 -16.54 1.98
CA LEU A 47 -8.23 -15.82 0.75
C LEU A 47 -7.83 -14.40 1.15
N GLN A 48 -6.53 -14.09 1.08
CA GLN A 48 -6.04 -12.79 1.53
C GLN A 48 -5.54 -11.95 0.36
N LEU A 49 -5.99 -10.69 0.37
CA LEU A 49 -5.53 -9.61 -0.51
C LEU A 49 -4.91 -8.50 0.35
N SER A 50 -4.01 -7.71 -0.22
CA SER A 50 -3.50 -6.48 0.40
C SER A 50 -3.19 -5.43 -0.66
N ASP A 51 -3.06 -4.19 -0.21
CA ASP A 51 -2.58 -3.07 -1.03
C ASP A 51 -3.27 -3.01 -2.41
N PHE A 52 -4.60 -3.19 -2.39
CA PHE A 52 -5.40 -3.24 -3.62
C PHE A 52 -5.43 -1.91 -4.35
N HIS A 53 -5.39 -0.80 -3.59
CA HIS A 53 -5.32 0.57 -4.09
C HIS A 53 -6.30 0.83 -5.24
N GLY A 54 -7.54 0.32 -5.11
CA GLY A 54 -8.58 0.56 -6.12
C GLY A 54 -8.23 0.10 -7.52
N GLN A 55 -7.37 -0.90 -7.69
CA GLN A 55 -7.01 -1.48 -8.99
C GLN A 55 -8.17 -2.32 -9.55
N LEU A 56 -9.21 -1.63 -10.02
CA LEU A 56 -10.46 -2.24 -10.49
C LEU A 56 -10.33 -2.88 -11.86
N GLU A 57 -9.47 -2.33 -12.72
CA GLU A 57 -9.23 -2.79 -14.08
C GLU A 57 -8.09 -3.81 -14.13
N PRO A 58 -8.11 -4.78 -15.08
CA PRO A 58 -7.15 -5.90 -15.13
C PRO A 58 -5.79 -5.50 -15.77
N ASN A 59 -5.18 -4.40 -15.34
CA ASN A 59 -3.88 -3.94 -15.84
C ASN A 59 -2.72 -4.72 -15.22
N ARG A 60 -2.26 -5.77 -15.90
CA ARG A 60 -1.22 -6.70 -15.42
C ARG A 60 -1.56 -7.35 -14.07
N SER A 61 -2.84 -7.35 -13.70
CA SER A 61 -3.39 -7.89 -12.47
C SER A 61 -4.72 -8.58 -12.76
N PHE A 62 -5.34 -9.15 -11.73
CA PHE A 62 -6.68 -9.73 -11.89
C PHE A 62 -7.74 -8.68 -12.25
N GLY A 63 -7.64 -7.47 -11.68
CA GLY A 63 -8.77 -6.55 -11.61
C GLY A 63 -9.91 -7.10 -10.76
N ALA A 64 -10.83 -6.22 -10.36
CA ALA A 64 -11.88 -6.58 -9.40
C ALA A 64 -12.81 -7.71 -9.87
N ALA A 65 -13.21 -7.71 -11.14
CA ALA A 65 -14.18 -8.67 -11.66
C ALA A 65 -13.61 -10.11 -11.73
N LEU A 66 -12.33 -10.26 -12.07
CA LEU A 66 -11.71 -11.58 -12.09
C LEU A 66 -11.38 -12.08 -10.67
N LEU A 67 -10.98 -11.18 -9.74
CA LEU A 67 -10.85 -11.52 -8.33
C LEU A 67 -12.18 -12.02 -7.74
N ALA A 68 -13.30 -11.32 -8.03
CA ALA A 68 -14.62 -11.73 -7.56
C ALA A 68 -14.98 -13.15 -8.00
N SER A 69 -14.76 -13.48 -9.28
CA SER A 69 -14.99 -14.82 -9.81
C SER A 69 -14.07 -15.87 -9.17
N ASN A 70 -12.78 -15.56 -9.02
CA ASN A 70 -11.84 -16.49 -8.39
C ASN A 70 -12.23 -16.76 -6.93
N PHE A 71 -12.51 -15.73 -6.14
CA PHE A 71 -12.96 -15.91 -4.76
C PHE A 71 -14.30 -16.66 -4.67
N ALA A 72 -15.19 -16.51 -5.66
CA ALA A 72 -16.41 -17.30 -5.71
C ALA A 72 -16.13 -18.80 -5.95
N VAL A 73 -15.23 -19.12 -6.88
CA VAL A 73 -14.82 -20.52 -7.14
C VAL A 73 -14.10 -21.12 -5.94
N GLU A 74 -13.20 -20.37 -5.31
CA GLU A 74 -12.48 -20.82 -4.10
C GLU A 74 -13.45 -21.16 -2.96
N ARG A 75 -14.47 -20.32 -2.72
CA ARG A 75 -15.49 -20.58 -1.69
C ARG A 75 -16.35 -21.82 -1.96
N LEU A 76 -16.47 -22.25 -3.24
CA LEU A 76 -17.17 -23.50 -3.54
C LEU A 76 -16.34 -24.74 -3.18
N SER A 77 -15.04 -24.60 -3.01
CA SER A 77 -14.14 -25.70 -2.65
C SER A 77 -14.04 -25.95 -1.14
N ASN A 78 -14.47 -24.99 -0.30
CA ASN A 78 -14.39 -25.07 1.16
C ASN A 78 -15.51 -24.26 1.82
N ASP A 79 -16.41 -24.92 2.56
CA ASP A 79 -17.55 -24.30 3.24
C ASP A 79 -17.10 -23.34 4.39
N ALA A 80 -15.87 -23.48 4.91
CA ALA A 80 -15.24 -22.58 5.87
C ALA A 80 -14.20 -21.67 5.19
N ALA A 81 -14.55 -21.07 4.04
CA ALA A 81 -13.70 -20.12 3.34
C ALA A 81 -14.00 -18.67 3.78
N PHE A 82 -12.95 -17.90 4.06
CA PHE A 82 -13.01 -16.49 4.48
C PHE A 82 -12.16 -15.64 3.55
N THR A 83 -12.68 -14.46 3.16
CA THR A 83 -11.97 -13.49 2.31
C THR A 83 -11.59 -12.27 3.14
N VAL A 84 -10.31 -11.95 3.22
CA VAL A 84 -9.78 -10.92 4.12
C VAL A 84 -8.80 -9.99 3.41
N SER A 85 -8.66 -8.77 3.94
CA SER A 85 -7.66 -7.81 3.46
C SER A 85 -6.78 -7.28 4.59
N SER A 86 -5.50 -7.15 4.29
CA SER A 86 -4.50 -6.56 5.18
C SER A 86 -4.33 -5.03 4.99
N GLY A 87 -5.35 -4.33 4.44
CA GLY A 87 -5.38 -2.87 4.34
C GLY A 87 -4.90 -2.30 3.00
N ASP A 88 -4.89 -0.97 2.90
CA ASP A 88 -4.62 -0.19 1.69
C ASP A 88 -5.48 -0.64 0.50
N ASN A 89 -6.76 -0.82 0.76
CA ASN A 89 -7.72 -1.15 -0.30
C ASN A 89 -8.07 0.08 -1.15
N ILE A 90 -8.14 1.24 -0.50
CA ILE A 90 -8.44 2.55 -1.08
C ILE A 90 -7.27 3.50 -0.85
N GLY A 91 -7.31 4.67 -1.49
CA GLY A 91 -6.23 5.65 -1.46
C GLY A 91 -5.11 5.29 -2.43
N ALA A 92 -4.34 6.28 -2.87
CA ALA A 92 -3.31 6.15 -3.91
C ALA A 92 -3.82 5.40 -5.16
N ALA A 93 -5.10 5.53 -5.47
CA ALA A 93 -5.85 4.69 -6.41
C ALA A 93 -5.90 5.28 -7.83
N PRO A 94 -6.03 4.45 -8.88
CA PRO A 94 -6.30 4.89 -10.24
C PRO A 94 -7.55 5.79 -10.33
N PRO A 95 -7.64 6.64 -11.37
CA PRO A 95 -8.72 7.62 -11.51
C PRO A 95 -10.13 7.05 -11.45
N ILE A 96 -10.33 5.80 -11.89
CA ILE A 96 -11.62 5.12 -11.79
C ILE A 96 -12.11 5.04 -10.33
N SER A 97 -11.23 4.96 -9.37
CA SER A 97 -11.53 4.97 -7.94
C SER A 97 -11.38 6.36 -7.33
N SER A 98 -10.21 6.98 -7.45
CA SER A 98 -9.87 8.24 -6.77
C SER A 98 -10.79 9.41 -7.19
N GLN A 99 -11.17 9.51 -8.47
CA GLN A 99 -12.08 10.55 -8.97
C GLN A 99 -13.55 10.30 -8.62
N ASN A 100 -13.88 9.12 -8.06
CA ASN A 100 -15.21 8.75 -7.56
C ASN A 100 -15.21 8.55 -6.03
N ALA A 101 -14.34 9.27 -5.33
CA ALA A 101 -14.23 9.26 -3.87
C ALA A 101 -14.08 7.85 -3.30
N GLU A 102 -13.35 6.96 -3.97
CA GLU A 102 -13.04 5.57 -3.60
C GLU A 102 -14.27 4.63 -3.49
N LEU A 103 -15.47 5.13 -3.76
CA LEU A 103 -16.70 4.34 -3.69
C LEU A 103 -16.71 3.11 -4.61
N PRO A 104 -16.18 3.16 -5.87
CA PRO A 104 -16.14 1.99 -6.73
C PRO A 104 -15.35 0.82 -6.13
N THR A 105 -14.27 1.12 -5.42
CA THR A 105 -13.44 0.11 -4.75
C THR A 105 -14.21 -0.61 -3.64
N ILE A 106 -14.89 0.14 -2.78
CA ILE A 106 -15.72 -0.47 -1.71
C ILE A 106 -16.83 -1.33 -2.32
N LYS A 107 -17.48 -0.88 -3.40
CA LYS A 107 -18.49 -1.68 -4.10
C LYS A 107 -17.92 -2.96 -4.72
N ALA A 108 -16.71 -2.87 -5.28
CA ALA A 108 -16.01 -4.05 -5.80
C ALA A 108 -15.68 -5.05 -4.68
N MET A 109 -15.18 -4.57 -3.54
CA MET A 109 -14.91 -5.43 -2.37
C MET A 109 -16.18 -6.10 -1.84
N ASN A 110 -17.32 -5.38 -1.83
CA ASN A 110 -18.62 -5.97 -1.52
C ASN A 110 -18.99 -7.07 -2.53
N GLY A 111 -18.78 -6.84 -3.82
CA GLY A 111 -18.97 -7.84 -4.88
C GLY A 111 -18.05 -9.06 -4.73
N MET A 112 -16.81 -8.85 -4.36
CA MET A 112 -15.84 -9.90 -4.03
C MET A 112 -16.17 -10.66 -2.74
N LYS A 113 -17.14 -10.17 -1.94
CA LYS A 113 -17.60 -10.77 -0.67
C LYS A 113 -16.49 -10.87 0.38
N PHE A 114 -15.79 -9.75 0.61
CA PHE A 114 -14.88 -9.66 1.75
C PHE A 114 -15.64 -9.85 3.08
N ASP A 115 -14.98 -10.46 4.04
CA ASP A 115 -15.50 -10.66 5.41
C ASP A 115 -14.93 -9.62 6.37
N VAL A 116 -13.61 -9.44 6.32
CA VAL A 116 -12.86 -8.59 7.25
C VAL A 116 -11.76 -7.83 6.51
N SER A 117 -11.56 -6.59 6.88
CA SER A 117 -10.42 -5.77 6.47
C SER A 117 -9.83 -5.02 7.66
N VAL A 118 -8.51 -4.90 7.70
CA VAL A 118 -7.83 -3.92 8.55
C VAL A 118 -7.67 -2.60 7.78
N PHE A 119 -7.40 -1.51 8.49
CA PHE A 119 -6.97 -0.24 7.87
C PHE A 119 -5.47 -0.27 7.61
N GLY A 120 -5.05 0.18 6.43
CA GLY A 120 -3.69 0.63 6.18
C GLY A 120 -3.56 2.15 6.34
N ASN A 121 -2.40 2.70 5.97
CA ASN A 121 -2.20 4.16 6.01
C ASN A 121 -3.06 4.87 4.96
N HIS A 122 -3.24 4.29 3.78
CA HIS A 122 -3.98 4.94 2.68
C HIS A 122 -5.50 4.96 2.86
N GLU A 123 -6.10 4.19 3.74
CA GLU A 123 -7.48 4.41 4.17
C GLU A 123 -7.66 5.81 4.79
N HIS A 124 -6.58 6.42 5.29
CA HIS A 124 -6.56 7.75 5.92
C HIS A 124 -6.05 8.87 5.00
N ASP A 125 -5.85 8.65 3.72
CA ASP A 125 -5.42 9.69 2.75
C ASP A 125 -6.38 10.88 2.72
N ARG A 126 -7.65 10.63 3.02
CA ARG A 126 -8.69 11.65 3.16
C ARG A 126 -9.13 11.75 4.63
N ASN A 127 -9.89 12.79 4.94
CA ASN A 127 -10.36 13.02 6.32
C ASN A 127 -11.29 11.89 6.82
N LEU A 128 -11.47 11.81 8.14
CA LEU A 128 -12.32 10.79 8.77
C LEU A 128 -13.80 10.83 8.34
N ALA A 129 -14.32 11.97 7.87
CA ALA A 129 -15.68 12.04 7.35
C ALA A 129 -15.83 11.20 6.07
N HIS A 130 -14.83 11.22 5.21
CA HIS A 130 -14.76 10.35 4.02
C HIS A 130 -14.62 8.87 4.43
N LEU A 131 -13.68 8.53 5.31
CA LEU A 131 -13.51 7.14 5.75
C LEU A 131 -14.78 6.57 6.39
N ARG A 132 -15.52 7.37 7.18
CA ARG A 132 -16.84 6.99 7.70
C ARG A 132 -17.85 6.63 6.61
N GLN A 133 -17.81 7.33 5.46
CA GLN A 133 -18.67 6.98 4.33
C GLN A 133 -18.26 5.62 3.74
N MET A 134 -16.96 5.36 3.58
CA MET A 134 -16.45 4.08 3.10
C MET A 134 -16.88 2.93 4.03
N ILE A 135 -16.73 3.11 5.35
CA ILE A 135 -17.19 2.12 6.35
C ILE A 135 -18.72 1.88 6.24
N ARG A 136 -19.53 2.91 6.00
CA ARG A 136 -20.99 2.76 5.83
C ARG A 136 -21.38 1.99 4.57
N TYR A 137 -20.60 2.14 3.50
CA TYR A 137 -20.82 1.45 2.24
C TYR A 137 -20.25 0.03 2.22
N SER A 138 -19.37 -0.32 3.17
CA SER A 138 -18.78 -1.65 3.29
C SER A 138 -19.82 -2.66 3.79
N GLU A 139 -19.87 -3.84 3.16
CA GLU A 139 -20.63 -5.01 3.62
C GLU A 139 -19.77 -5.97 4.45
N PHE A 140 -18.51 -5.62 4.72
CA PHE A 140 -17.53 -6.36 5.49
C PHE A 140 -17.14 -5.60 6.77
N GLN A 141 -16.49 -6.31 7.71
CA GLN A 141 -16.10 -5.74 8.99
C GLN A 141 -14.71 -5.13 8.95
N TRP A 142 -14.58 -3.89 9.39
CA TRP A 142 -13.28 -3.25 9.64
C TRP A 142 -12.78 -3.53 11.06
N VAL A 143 -11.47 -3.84 11.20
CA VAL A 143 -10.81 -4.10 12.49
C VAL A 143 -9.59 -3.22 12.68
N ALA A 144 -9.39 -2.72 13.93
CA ALA A 144 -8.24 -1.90 14.31
C ALA A 144 -7.93 -2.10 15.81
N SER A 145 -6.97 -2.96 16.11
CA SER A 145 -6.62 -3.35 17.49
C SER A 145 -5.64 -2.38 18.15
N ASN A 146 -4.85 -1.66 17.37
CA ASN A 146 -3.80 -0.77 17.86
C ASN A 146 -4.19 0.73 17.86
N TYR A 147 -5.45 1.07 17.55
CA TYR A 147 -5.96 2.44 17.64
C TYR A 147 -6.35 2.76 19.10
N ASN A 148 -6.02 3.99 19.55
CA ASN A 148 -6.39 4.43 20.90
C ASN A 148 -7.90 4.62 21.08
N SER A 149 -8.62 4.91 20.00
CA SER A 149 -10.06 5.14 19.99
C SER A 149 -10.64 4.85 18.61
N LEU A 150 -11.77 4.16 18.59
CA LEU A 150 -12.57 3.94 17.38
C LEU A 150 -13.76 4.91 17.26
N ARG A 151 -13.92 5.87 18.18
CA ARG A 151 -15.04 6.83 18.15
C ARG A 151 -15.11 7.63 16.86
N GLY A 152 -13.95 7.96 16.29
CA GLY A 152 -13.85 8.61 14.99
C GLY A 152 -14.38 7.74 13.84
N LEU A 153 -14.42 6.42 14.02
CA LEU A 153 -14.81 5.41 13.03
C LEU A 153 -16.09 4.65 13.43
N ASP A 154 -16.76 5.07 14.51
CA ASP A 154 -18.00 4.47 15.02
C ASP A 154 -19.18 4.96 14.18
N THR A 155 -19.48 4.26 13.10
CA THR A 155 -20.52 4.62 12.15
C THR A 155 -21.13 3.40 11.46
N GLY A 156 -22.48 3.38 11.35
CA GLY A 156 -23.21 2.33 10.65
C GLY A 156 -23.20 0.97 11.36
N THR A 157 -23.73 -0.04 10.66
CA THR A 157 -23.79 -1.44 11.14
C THR A 157 -22.42 -2.10 11.13
N ASN A 158 -21.55 -1.73 10.18
CA ASN A 158 -20.19 -2.27 10.00
C ASN A 158 -19.12 -1.36 10.59
N ARG A 159 -19.46 -0.64 11.68
CA ARG A 159 -18.51 0.20 12.43
C ARG A 159 -17.23 -0.56 12.77
N ALA A 160 -16.10 0.16 12.76
CA ALA A 160 -14.81 -0.43 13.11
C ALA A 160 -14.82 -1.03 14.53
N LYS A 161 -14.17 -2.18 14.68
CA LYS A 161 -14.04 -2.91 15.95
C LYS A 161 -12.57 -3.15 16.27
N THR A 162 -12.27 -3.41 17.53
CA THR A 162 -10.91 -3.81 17.94
C THR A 162 -10.59 -5.25 17.52
N PHE A 163 -11.59 -6.10 17.41
CA PHE A 163 -11.54 -7.46 16.86
C PHE A 163 -12.92 -7.86 16.34
N THR A 164 -12.99 -8.94 15.58
CA THR A 164 -14.25 -9.56 15.17
C THR A 164 -14.10 -11.06 15.10
N THR A 165 -15.23 -11.78 15.11
CA THR A 165 -15.28 -13.21 14.80
C THR A 165 -16.25 -13.43 13.65
N VAL A 166 -15.92 -14.39 12.78
CA VAL A 166 -16.80 -14.87 11.71
C VAL A 166 -16.89 -16.39 11.84
N GLU A 167 -18.11 -16.93 11.77
CA GLU A 167 -18.34 -18.37 11.91
C GLU A 167 -18.88 -18.96 10.61
N ARG A 168 -18.26 -20.05 10.13
CA ARG A 168 -18.67 -20.81 8.95
C ARG A 168 -18.37 -22.29 9.15
N ASP A 169 -19.27 -23.16 8.72
CA ASP A 169 -19.19 -24.62 8.85
C ASP A 169 -18.79 -25.09 10.26
N GLY A 170 -19.27 -24.38 11.30
CA GLY A 170 -18.98 -24.69 12.70
C GLY A 170 -17.55 -24.37 13.14
N VAL A 171 -16.82 -23.54 12.38
CA VAL A 171 -15.54 -22.97 12.78
C VAL A 171 -15.71 -21.48 12.97
N LYS A 172 -15.30 -20.98 14.11
CA LYS A 172 -15.27 -19.55 14.44
C LYS A 172 -13.85 -19.00 14.34
N VAL A 173 -13.58 -18.22 13.29
CA VAL A 173 -12.29 -17.56 13.10
C VAL A 173 -12.35 -16.18 13.72
N GLY A 174 -11.37 -15.87 14.55
CA GLY A 174 -11.18 -14.56 15.16
C GLY A 174 -10.17 -13.72 14.35
N PHE A 175 -10.46 -12.43 14.21
CA PHE A 175 -9.59 -11.51 13.48
C PHE A 175 -9.24 -10.30 14.34
N ILE A 176 -7.95 -9.97 14.39
CA ILE A 176 -7.43 -8.72 14.92
C ILE A 176 -6.78 -7.92 13.77
N GLY A 177 -6.71 -6.59 13.92
CA GLY A 177 -6.16 -5.70 12.90
C GLY A 177 -5.11 -4.76 13.48
N ILE A 178 -3.96 -4.67 12.82
CA ILE A 178 -2.85 -3.78 13.21
C ILE A 178 -2.49 -2.94 11.99
N ASN A 179 -2.65 -1.63 12.10
CA ASN A 179 -2.14 -0.67 11.10
C ASN A 179 -0.74 -0.22 11.48
N THR A 180 0.06 0.19 10.51
CA THR A 180 1.40 0.75 10.76
C THR A 180 1.31 1.97 11.68
N LYS A 181 2.18 2.01 12.68
CA LYS A 181 2.30 3.14 13.60
C LYS A 181 2.78 4.42 12.89
N ASP A 182 3.42 4.25 11.72
CA ASP A 182 3.96 5.34 10.93
C ASP A 182 2.87 6.07 10.10
N THR A 183 1.63 5.57 10.12
CA THR A 183 0.47 6.21 9.44
C THR A 183 0.37 7.72 9.67
N PRO A 184 0.53 8.27 10.90
CA PRO A 184 0.44 9.71 11.11
C PRO A 184 1.50 10.52 10.33
N GLU A 185 2.64 9.92 10.01
CA GLU A 185 3.70 10.53 9.21
C GLU A 185 3.48 10.37 7.70
N GLN A 186 2.67 9.39 7.30
CA GLN A 186 2.46 8.99 5.90
C GLN A 186 1.19 9.59 5.29
N ILE A 187 0.37 10.27 6.06
CA ILE A 187 -0.89 10.89 5.62
C ILE A 187 -0.87 12.41 5.84
N THR A 188 -1.81 13.11 5.22
CA THR A 188 -1.98 14.54 5.46
C THR A 188 -2.32 14.79 6.93
N PRO A 189 -1.52 15.59 7.65
CA PRO A 189 -1.79 15.96 9.04
C PRO A 189 -3.20 16.50 9.24
N GLY A 190 -3.88 16.01 10.30
CA GLY A 190 -5.27 16.34 10.58
C GLY A 190 -6.29 15.34 10.03
N ASN A 191 -5.90 14.42 9.16
CA ASN A 191 -6.82 13.40 8.64
C ASN A 191 -7.27 12.38 9.70
N LEU A 192 -6.56 12.28 10.83
CA LEU A 192 -6.96 11.48 12.00
C LEU A 192 -7.77 12.26 13.04
N ASP A 193 -8.03 13.55 12.80
CA ASP A 193 -8.70 14.41 13.76
C ASP A 193 -10.22 14.37 13.63
N PHE A 194 -10.91 14.45 14.76
CA PHE A 194 -12.37 14.50 14.80
C PHE A 194 -12.88 15.27 16.02
N ASN A 195 -14.09 15.81 15.90
CA ASN A 195 -14.79 16.43 17.01
C ASN A 195 -15.83 15.47 17.58
N TYR A 196 -15.82 15.32 18.91
CA TYR A 196 -16.82 14.52 19.63
C TYR A 196 -17.28 15.26 20.88
N ALA A 197 -18.59 15.45 21.06
CA ALA A 197 -19.18 16.18 22.19
C ALA A 197 -18.55 17.56 22.43
N GLY A 198 -18.24 18.29 21.36
CA GLY A 198 -17.66 19.65 21.41
C GLY A 198 -16.17 19.71 21.76
N LYS A 199 -15.47 18.57 21.77
CA LYS A 199 -14.03 18.49 22.02
C LYS A 199 -13.31 17.92 20.80
N ALA A 200 -12.11 18.42 20.54
CA ALA A 200 -11.22 17.90 19.51
C ALA A 200 -10.48 16.65 20.03
N TYR A 201 -10.36 15.66 19.18
CA TYR A 201 -9.64 14.41 19.41
C TYR A 201 -8.86 14.04 18.14
N SER A 202 -7.80 13.25 18.31
CA SER A 202 -7.09 12.60 17.23
C SER A 202 -7.02 11.09 17.49
N ILE A 203 -7.10 10.30 16.42
CA ILE A 203 -6.79 8.87 16.49
C ILE A 203 -5.28 8.74 16.59
N ASN A 204 -4.80 8.05 17.63
CA ASN A 204 -3.40 7.65 17.76
C ASN A 204 -3.26 6.17 17.42
N ILE A 205 -2.37 5.87 16.50
CA ILE A 205 -2.00 4.53 16.05
C ILE A 205 -0.62 4.23 16.63
N SER A 206 -0.46 3.12 17.32
CA SER A 206 0.80 2.80 18.01
C SER A 206 0.98 1.30 18.23
N ASP A 207 2.21 0.85 18.34
CA ASP A 207 2.59 -0.53 18.70
C ASP A 207 2.28 -0.86 20.17
N SER A 208 1.09 -0.50 20.63
CA SER A 208 0.68 -0.74 22.02
C SER A 208 0.44 -2.23 22.27
N GLU A 209 1.44 -2.95 22.72
CA GLU A 209 1.32 -4.36 23.12
C GLU A 209 0.13 -4.60 24.04
N THR A 210 -0.15 -3.67 24.96
CA THR A 210 -1.30 -3.77 25.88
C THR A 210 -2.63 -3.81 25.14
N ARG A 211 -2.80 -3.00 24.07
CA ARG A 211 -4.05 -2.98 23.29
C ARG A 211 -4.15 -4.21 22.39
N ILE A 212 -3.09 -4.53 21.69
CA ILE A 212 -3.02 -5.67 20.78
C ILE A 212 -3.27 -6.96 21.56
N ASN A 213 -2.55 -7.20 22.67
CA ASN A 213 -2.72 -8.36 23.50
C ASN A 213 -4.11 -8.42 24.18
N ARG A 214 -4.74 -7.25 24.45
CA ARG A 214 -6.13 -7.23 24.89
C ARG A 214 -7.06 -7.73 23.80
N ALA A 215 -6.91 -7.25 22.55
CA ALA A 215 -7.73 -7.71 21.44
C ALA A 215 -7.58 -9.22 21.21
N ILE A 216 -6.36 -9.77 21.34
CA ILE A 216 -6.09 -11.21 21.25
C ILE A 216 -6.82 -11.97 22.36
N ARG A 217 -6.73 -11.51 23.61
CA ARG A 217 -7.47 -12.16 24.72
C ARG A 217 -8.98 -12.07 24.54
N ASP A 218 -9.48 -10.92 24.11
CA ASP A 218 -10.92 -10.69 23.95
C ASP A 218 -11.50 -11.55 22.81
N VAL A 219 -10.78 -11.71 21.68
CA VAL A 219 -11.21 -12.57 20.57
C VAL A 219 -11.15 -14.06 20.95
N LYS A 220 -10.15 -14.50 21.70
CA LYS A 220 -10.09 -15.87 22.27
C LYS A 220 -11.23 -16.09 23.27
N ALA A 221 -11.51 -15.13 24.15
CA ALA A 221 -12.64 -15.18 25.08
C ALA A 221 -14.02 -15.17 24.39
N ALA A 222 -14.12 -14.62 23.17
CA ALA A 222 -15.32 -14.70 22.34
C ALA A 222 -15.53 -16.09 21.70
N GLY A 223 -14.65 -17.06 22.01
CA GLY A 223 -14.74 -18.45 21.57
C GLY A 223 -14.23 -18.66 20.14
N ALA A 224 -13.22 -17.94 19.71
CA ALA A 224 -12.54 -18.21 18.44
C ALA A 224 -11.79 -19.55 18.51
N ASP A 225 -11.98 -20.39 17.49
CA ASP A 225 -11.26 -21.66 17.31
C ASP A 225 -9.83 -21.44 16.80
N MET A 226 -9.61 -20.36 16.07
CA MET A 226 -8.30 -19.86 15.66
C MET A 226 -8.32 -18.33 15.56
N VAL A 227 -7.14 -17.71 15.65
CA VAL A 227 -6.97 -16.26 15.58
C VAL A 227 -6.02 -15.88 14.44
N VAL A 228 -6.48 -14.99 13.58
CA VAL A 228 -5.71 -14.42 12.45
C VAL A 228 -5.42 -12.96 12.73
N ALA A 229 -4.14 -12.57 12.61
CA ALA A 229 -3.73 -11.18 12.64
C ALA A 229 -3.60 -10.64 11.21
N LEU A 230 -4.38 -9.61 10.88
CA LEU A 230 -4.26 -8.83 9.66
C LEU A 230 -3.41 -7.59 9.99
N ILE A 231 -2.22 -7.50 9.42
CA ILE A 231 -1.21 -6.52 9.82
C ILE A 231 -0.80 -5.70 8.59
N HIS A 232 -1.02 -4.39 8.66
CA HIS A 232 -0.54 -3.49 7.60
C HIS A 232 0.88 -3.04 7.90
N GLU A 233 1.81 -4.00 7.82
CA GLU A 233 3.26 -3.85 7.93
C GLU A 233 3.94 -4.87 7.01
N GLY A 234 5.16 -4.51 6.56
CA GLY A 234 5.96 -5.34 5.69
C GLY A 234 7.19 -5.93 6.36
N TRP A 235 8.03 -6.52 5.53
CA TRP A 235 9.32 -7.11 5.90
C TRP A 235 10.45 -6.55 5.04
N ASN A 236 11.68 -6.75 5.47
CA ASN A 236 12.90 -6.45 4.74
C ASN A 236 13.86 -7.63 4.82
N ALA A 237 14.80 -7.74 3.89
CA ALA A 237 15.93 -8.64 4.02
C ALA A 237 17.09 -7.92 4.74
N ASN A 238 17.72 -8.58 5.73
CA ASN A 238 18.97 -8.09 6.29
C ASN A 238 20.16 -8.42 5.36
N THR A 239 21.36 -8.00 5.73
CA THR A 239 22.58 -8.23 4.94
C THR A 239 22.89 -9.73 4.75
N GLY A 240 22.34 -10.61 5.59
CA GLY A 240 22.46 -12.07 5.50
C GLY A 240 21.32 -12.74 4.69
N GLY A 241 20.36 -11.96 4.16
CA GLY A 241 19.20 -12.49 3.45
C GLY A 241 18.06 -12.99 4.34
N GLU A 242 18.17 -12.82 5.68
CA GLU A 242 17.09 -13.18 6.60
C GLU A 242 15.98 -12.13 6.58
N ALA A 243 14.74 -12.57 6.70
CA ALA A 243 13.60 -11.70 6.83
C ALA A 243 13.59 -11.02 8.22
N VAL A 244 13.47 -9.71 8.21
CA VAL A 244 13.42 -8.83 9.38
C VAL A 244 12.37 -7.75 9.20
N GLY A 245 12.08 -7.01 10.25
CA GLY A 245 11.17 -5.86 10.22
C GLY A 245 9.85 -6.12 10.93
N PRO A 246 8.95 -5.11 10.94
CA PRO A 246 7.77 -5.12 11.81
C PRO A 246 6.89 -6.35 11.64
N LEU A 247 6.63 -6.80 10.41
CA LEU A 247 5.83 -8.00 10.15
C LEU A 247 6.42 -9.24 10.85
N ILE A 248 7.75 -9.40 10.77
CA ILE A 248 8.45 -10.56 11.35
C ILE A 248 8.48 -10.48 12.87
N ASP A 249 8.63 -9.26 13.42
CA ASP A 249 8.60 -9.03 14.87
C ASP A 249 7.21 -9.37 15.44
N TYR A 250 6.14 -8.98 14.77
CA TYR A 250 4.78 -9.36 15.14
C TYR A 250 4.56 -10.88 15.02
N ALA A 251 5.03 -11.52 13.94
CA ALA A 251 4.88 -12.96 13.75
C ALA A 251 5.52 -13.78 14.87
N LYS A 252 6.62 -13.27 15.45
CA LYS A 252 7.35 -13.93 16.58
C LYS A 252 6.75 -13.60 17.94
N SER A 253 6.07 -12.46 18.10
CA SER A 253 5.66 -11.96 19.42
C SER A 253 4.18 -12.14 19.74
N LEU A 254 3.30 -12.25 18.71
CA LEU A 254 1.87 -12.34 18.93
C LEU A 254 1.41 -13.79 19.19
N ASP A 255 0.52 -13.97 20.16
CA ASP A 255 -0.13 -15.25 20.47
C ASP A 255 -1.34 -15.48 19.54
N VAL A 256 -1.05 -15.65 18.24
CA VAL A 256 -2.02 -15.87 17.15
C VAL A 256 -1.59 -17.06 16.29
N ASP A 257 -2.51 -17.61 15.50
CA ASP A 257 -2.27 -18.84 14.72
C ASP A 257 -1.79 -18.54 13.29
N LEU A 258 -2.08 -17.34 12.76
CA LEU A 258 -1.73 -16.94 11.40
C LEU A 258 -1.54 -15.42 11.33
N VAL A 259 -0.55 -14.99 10.56
CA VAL A 259 -0.24 -13.58 10.33
C VAL A 259 -0.26 -13.28 8.83
N TYR A 260 -1.02 -12.25 8.44
CA TYR A 260 -0.95 -11.68 7.10
C TYR A 260 -0.39 -10.26 7.13
N GLY A 261 0.61 -10.02 6.28
CA GLY A 261 1.27 -8.72 6.10
C GLY A 261 0.77 -7.93 4.90
N ALA A 262 1.32 -6.69 4.76
CA ALA A 262 1.00 -5.72 3.72
C ALA A 262 2.06 -4.59 3.62
N HIS A 263 1.71 -3.44 3.06
CA HIS A 263 2.43 -2.17 3.10
C HIS A 263 3.71 -2.08 2.25
N SER A 264 4.59 -3.07 2.30
CA SER A 264 5.85 -3.04 1.53
C SER A 264 5.70 -3.56 0.09
N HIS A 265 4.50 -3.99 -0.32
CA HIS A 265 4.17 -4.47 -1.67
C HIS A 265 5.05 -5.66 -2.11
N GLN A 266 5.36 -6.57 -1.23
CA GLN A 266 6.25 -7.71 -1.48
C GLN A 266 5.51 -9.01 -1.24
N THR A 267 5.85 -10.05 -2.01
CA THR A 267 5.35 -11.40 -1.76
C THR A 267 6.23 -12.09 -0.71
N TYR A 268 5.60 -12.74 0.26
CA TYR A 268 6.28 -13.46 1.33
C TYR A 268 5.45 -14.63 1.85
N SER A 269 6.11 -15.74 2.18
CA SER A 269 5.50 -16.84 2.92
C SER A 269 6.58 -17.60 3.68
N SER A 270 6.44 -17.70 5.00
CA SER A 270 7.35 -18.46 5.87
C SER A 270 6.69 -18.79 7.20
N VAL A 271 7.32 -19.61 8.00
CA VAL A 271 6.88 -19.94 9.35
C VAL A 271 7.89 -19.37 10.37
N HIS A 272 7.37 -18.61 11.34
CA HIS A 272 8.15 -18.03 12.44
C HIS A 272 7.62 -18.53 13.77
N GLU A 273 8.45 -19.24 14.53
CA GLU A 273 8.09 -19.82 15.84
C GLU A 273 6.77 -20.61 15.83
N GLY A 274 6.45 -21.28 14.70
CA GLY A 274 5.23 -22.06 14.53
C GLY A 274 4.08 -21.30 13.88
N THR A 275 4.16 -19.98 13.74
CA THR A 275 3.12 -19.14 13.12
C THR A 275 3.39 -18.98 11.62
N LEU A 276 2.46 -19.41 10.77
CA LEU A 276 2.53 -19.12 9.34
C LEU A 276 2.33 -17.63 9.11
N THR A 277 3.26 -17.03 8.40
CA THR A 277 3.25 -15.61 8.02
C THR A 277 3.26 -15.50 6.51
N ALA A 278 2.26 -14.83 5.94
CA ALA A 278 2.15 -14.66 4.50
C ALA A 278 1.80 -13.22 4.13
N MET A 279 2.21 -12.82 2.95
CA MET A 279 1.96 -11.50 2.38
C MET A 279 1.97 -11.62 0.86
N VAL A 280 1.12 -10.87 0.18
CA VAL A 280 1.12 -10.73 -1.28
C VAL A 280 1.57 -9.33 -1.68
N SER A 281 1.94 -9.18 -2.95
CA SER A 281 2.23 -7.86 -3.54
C SER A 281 0.94 -7.01 -3.64
N ASN A 282 1.00 -5.92 -4.39
CA ASN A 282 -0.07 -4.93 -4.44
C ASN A 282 -0.93 -5.03 -5.71
N ALA A 283 -1.89 -4.12 -5.82
CA ALA A 283 -2.71 -3.85 -7.01
C ALA A 283 -3.50 -5.06 -7.53
N GLY A 284 -3.78 -6.05 -6.67
CA GLY A 284 -4.49 -7.26 -7.07
C GLY A 284 -3.71 -8.11 -8.09
N ALA A 285 -2.38 -8.05 -8.09
CA ALA A 285 -1.54 -8.88 -8.95
C ALA A 285 -1.60 -10.36 -8.56
N GLU A 286 -1.83 -10.62 -7.29
CA GLU A 286 -1.88 -11.94 -6.68
C GLU A 286 -2.72 -11.95 -5.40
N TYR A 287 -3.11 -13.13 -4.92
CA TYR A 287 -3.72 -13.31 -3.60
C TYR A 287 -3.19 -14.57 -2.92
N ASN A 288 -3.19 -14.61 -1.60
CA ASN A 288 -2.89 -15.80 -0.83
C ASN A 288 -4.11 -16.72 -0.74
N ARG A 289 -3.90 -18.01 -0.99
CA ARG A 289 -4.81 -19.11 -0.64
C ARG A 289 -4.16 -19.93 0.47
N THR A 290 -4.63 -19.74 1.69
CA THR A 290 -4.11 -20.46 2.85
C THR A 290 -5.10 -21.52 3.29
N GLN A 291 -4.64 -22.76 3.45
CA GLN A 291 -5.40 -23.87 4.02
C GLN A 291 -4.92 -24.13 5.45
N VAL A 292 -5.85 -24.22 6.39
CA VAL A 292 -5.56 -24.43 7.81
C VAL A 292 -6.37 -25.61 8.33
N CYS A 293 -5.72 -26.54 9.03
CA CYS A 293 -6.39 -27.61 9.75
C CYS A 293 -6.58 -27.23 11.21
N VAL A 294 -7.83 -27.15 11.67
CA VAL A 294 -8.18 -26.71 13.03
C VAL A 294 -8.87 -27.84 13.77
N ASN A 295 -8.46 -28.09 15.01
CA ASN A 295 -9.19 -28.91 15.97
C ASN A 295 -10.10 -27.99 16.81
N THR A 296 -11.40 -27.98 16.49
CA THR A 296 -12.38 -27.11 17.16
C THR A 296 -12.74 -27.56 18.57
N ALA A 297 -12.37 -28.77 19.00
CA ALA A 297 -12.56 -29.20 20.39
C ALA A 297 -11.48 -28.63 21.33
N THR A 298 -10.29 -28.33 20.80
CA THR A 298 -9.16 -27.83 21.58
C THR A 298 -8.76 -26.41 21.18
N ASN A 299 -9.40 -25.85 20.14
CA ASN A 299 -9.06 -24.55 19.55
C ASN A 299 -7.57 -24.49 19.18
N THR A 300 -7.12 -25.52 18.44
CA THR A 300 -5.70 -25.65 18.10
C THR A 300 -5.54 -25.82 16.58
N VAL A 301 -4.67 -25.00 15.98
CA VAL A 301 -4.20 -25.18 14.61
C VAL A 301 -3.19 -26.32 14.58
N LEU A 302 -3.47 -27.33 13.77
CA LEU A 302 -2.63 -28.51 13.61
C LEU A 302 -1.63 -28.37 12.46
N GLY A 303 -1.92 -27.49 11.52
CA GLY A 303 -1.05 -27.19 10.39
C GLY A 303 -1.68 -26.17 9.45
N ALA A 304 -0.83 -25.46 8.73
CA ALA A 304 -1.23 -24.49 7.72
C ALA A 304 -0.29 -24.56 6.51
N SER A 305 -0.84 -24.30 5.33
CA SER A 305 -0.07 -24.14 4.09
C SER A 305 -0.58 -22.95 3.30
N ASN A 306 0.31 -22.26 2.62
CA ASN A 306 -0.01 -21.10 1.80
C ASN A 306 0.43 -21.31 0.35
N GLU A 307 -0.42 -20.88 -0.56
CA GLU A 307 -0.12 -20.80 -1.98
C GLU A 307 -0.44 -19.39 -2.48
N VAL A 308 0.48 -18.82 -3.26
CA VAL A 308 0.26 -17.53 -3.94
C VAL A 308 -0.42 -17.81 -5.27
N ILE A 309 -1.58 -17.23 -5.45
CA ILE A 309 -2.36 -17.33 -6.68
C ILE A 309 -2.16 -16.09 -7.53
N THR A 310 -1.72 -16.31 -8.75
CA THR A 310 -1.56 -15.32 -9.81
C THR A 310 -2.54 -15.60 -10.95
N THR A 311 -2.63 -14.74 -11.93
CA THR A 311 -3.47 -14.98 -13.13
C THR A 311 -3.08 -16.26 -13.90
N SER A 312 -1.87 -16.77 -13.68
CA SER A 312 -1.38 -17.99 -14.38
C SER A 312 -1.84 -19.30 -13.76
N ASN A 313 -2.12 -19.32 -12.44
CA ASN A 313 -2.58 -20.52 -11.71
C ASN A 313 -3.96 -20.32 -11.07
N ALA A 314 -4.67 -19.26 -11.43
CA ALA A 314 -5.99 -18.93 -10.92
C ALA A 314 -7.05 -19.97 -11.30
N PRO A 315 -8.00 -20.29 -10.41
CA PRO A 315 -9.04 -21.29 -10.70
C PRO A 315 -10.08 -20.82 -11.73
N SER A 316 -10.20 -19.53 -12.00
CA SER A 316 -11.10 -18.95 -13.00
C SER A 316 -10.38 -17.91 -13.85
N ASN A 317 -10.66 -17.93 -15.16
CA ASN A 317 -10.26 -16.90 -16.11
C ASN A 317 -11.47 -16.08 -16.64
N THR A 318 -12.64 -16.29 -16.06
CA THR A 318 -13.89 -15.62 -16.46
C THR A 318 -14.24 -14.57 -15.41
N ALA A 319 -14.40 -13.32 -15.83
CA ALA A 319 -14.77 -12.22 -14.94
C ALA A 319 -16.20 -12.37 -14.41
N ASP A 320 -16.43 -11.97 -13.16
CA ASP A 320 -17.76 -11.83 -12.58
C ASP A 320 -18.54 -10.72 -13.33
N ALA A 321 -19.74 -11.05 -13.79
CA ALA A 321 -20.51 -10.18 -14.68
C ALA A 321 -21.04 -8.91 -13.98
N ASP A 322 -21.44 -9.03 -12.72
CA ASP A 322 -22.01 -7.90 -11.95
C ASP A 322 -20.91 -6.91 -11.58
N VAL A 323 -19.76 -7.41 -11.10
CA VAL A 323 -18.60 -6.56 -10.80
C VAL A 323 -18.04 -5.95 -12.08
N ALA A 324 -17.94 -6.69 -13.18
CA ALA A 324 -17.50 -6.15 -14.47
C ALA A 324 -18.44 -5.03 -14.96
N THR A 325 -19.74 -5.21 -14.84
CA THR A 325 -20.73 -4.18 -15.21
C THR A 325 -20.55 -2.92 -14.37
N MET A 326 -20.40 -3.07 -13.07
CA MET A 326 -20.17 -1.95 -12.16
C MET A 326 -18.85 -1.21 -12.49
N VAL A 327 -17.77 -1.91 -12.72
CA VAL A 327 -16.47 -1.32 -13.11
C VAL A 327 -16.59 -0.57 -14.43
N ASN A 328 -17.19 -1.20 -15.45
CA ASN A 328 -17.39 -0.58 -16.77
C ASN A 328 -18.29 0.67 -16.73
N ASP A 329 -19.30 0.71 -15.85
CA ASP A 329 -20.14 1.90 -15.64
C ASP A 329 -19.31 3.08 -15.11
N TYR A 330 -18.47 2.86 -14.10
CA TYR A 330 -17.59 3.91 -13.58
C TYR A 330 -16.51 4.32 -14.58
N LYS A 331 -15.91 3.35 -15.30
CA LYS A 331 -14.94 3.61 -16.37
C LYS A 331 -15.55 4.52 -17.43
N SER A 332 -16.72 4.15 -17.97
CA SER A 332 -17.39 4.89 -19.03
C SER A 332 -17.75 6.32 -18.64
N LYS A 333 -18.16 6.55 -17.39
CA LYS A 333 -18.49 7.89 -16.88
C LYS A 333 -17.30 8.83 -16.85
N ASN A 334 -16.11 8.32 -16.64
CA ASN A 334 -14.89 9.11 -16.49
C ASN A 334 -14.04 9.15 -17.76
N GLN A 335 -14.12 8.12 -18.60
CA GLN A 335 -13.17 7.89 -19.68
C GLN A 335 -13.09 9.06 -20.68
N ALA A 336 -14.21 9.58 -21.13
CA ALA A 336 -14.22 10.69 -22.08
C ALA A 336 -13.50 11.94 -21.56
N LYS A 337 -13.50 12.18 -20.24
CA LYS A 337 -12.75 13.26 -19.60
C LYS A 337 -11.28 12.90 -19.44
N LEU A 338 -11.00 11.71 -19.00
CA LEU A 338 -9.64 11.26 -18.66
C LEU A 338 -8.78 10.96 -19.90
N ASP A 339 -9.41 10.61 -21.04
CA ASP A 339 -8.72 10.34 -22.32
C ASP A 339 -8.33 11.60 -23.08
N VAL A 340 -8.66 12.79 -22.57
CA VAL A 340 -8.26 14.05 -23.22
C VAL A 340 -6.73 14.15 -23.21
N LYS A 341 -6.14 14.18 -24.40
CA LYS A 341 -4.70 14.41 -24.59
C LYS A 341 -4.31 15.79 -24.08
N VAL A 342 -3.25 15.85 -23.27
CA VAL A 342 -2.76 17.08 -22.63
C VAL A 342 -1.32 17.41 -23.01
N GLY A 343 -0.61 16.52 -23.66
CA GLY A 343 0.77 16.76 -24.08
C GLY A 343 1.45 15.54 -24.67
N GLN A 344 2.75 15.67 -24.86
CA GLN A 344 3.67 14.58 -25.20
C GLN A 344 4.96 14.74 -24.40
N VAL A 345 5.59 13.61 -24.07
CA VAL A 345 6.89 13.56 -23.40
C VAL A 345 7.92 12.84 -24.26
N ASN A 346 9.19 13.18 -24.09
CA ASN A 346 10.30 12.61 -24.88
C ASN A 346 10.69 11.19 -24.47
N ILE A 347 10.43 10.80 -23.22
CA ILE A 347 10.78 9.49 -22.66
C ILE A 347 9.66 8.96 -21.77
N VAL A 348 9.56 7.64 -21.65
CA VAL A 348 8.83 6.97 -20.57
C VAL A 348 9.65 7.05 -19.30
N THR A 349 9.05 7.44 -18.18
CA THR A 349 9.75 7.47 -16.90
C THR A 349 9.29 6.29 -16.04
N PRO A 350 10.11 5.25 -15.85
CA PRO A 350 9.71 4.05 -15.14
C PRO A 350 9.69 4.27 -13.62
N ILE A 351 8.82 3.53 -12.95
CA ILE A 351 8.91 3.25 -11.51
C ILE A 351 9.04 1.73 -11.35
N GLY A 352 9.60 1.26 -10.25
CA GLY A 352 9.59 -0.17 -9.95
C GLY A 352 10.97 -0.77 -9.78
N GLY A 353 11.00 -2.12 -9.75
CA GLY A 353 12.16 -2.90 -9.33
C GLY A 353 12.21 -3.07 -7.81
N THR A 354 13.18 -3.85 -7.32
CA THR A 354 13.41 -4.08 -5.89
C THR A 354 13.81 -2.80 -5.12
N THR A 355 14.33 -1.82 -5.84
CA THR A 355 14.64 -0.48 -5.32
C THR A 355 14.03 0.54 -6.29
N PRO A 356 12.82 1.06 -6.02
CA PRO A 356 12.16 2.03 -6.88
C PRO A 356 13.01 3.28 -7.09
N VAL A 357 13.31 3.62 -8.34
CA VAL A 357 14.20 4.73 -8.72
C VAL A 357 13.73 6.06 -8.14
N GLN A 358 12.42 6.32 -8.18
CA GLN A 358 11.82 7.54 -7.63
C GLN A 358 11.96 7.68 -6.11
N ARG A 359 12.35 6.60 -5.40
CA ARG A 359 12.52 6.57 -3.93
C ARG A 359 13.97 6.40 -3.49
N SER A 360 14.93 6.43 -4.42
CA SER A 360 16.33 6.10 -4.12
C SER A 360 17.37 6.82 -4.97
N GLY A 361 16.94 7.65 -5.91
CA GLY A 361 17.84 8.33 -6.85
C GLY A 361 17.17 9.47 -7.59
N GLU A 362 17.90 10.04 -8.53
CA GLU A 362 17.37 11.06 -9.42
C GLU A 362 16.34 10.44 -10.38
N HIS A 363 15.21 11.12 -10.58
CA HIS A 363 14.12 10.64 -11.43
C HIS A 363 13.64 11.73 -12.38
N ALA A 364 13.54 11.42 -13.69
CA ALA A 364 13.30 12.44 -14.72
C ALA A 364 11.94 13.14 -14.56
N PHE A 365 10.86 12.39 -14.23
CA PHE A 365 9.57 12.99 -13.90
C PHE A 365 9.65 13.83 -12.61
N GLY A 366 10.36 13.34 -11.57
CA GLY A 366 10.57 14.08 -10.32
C GLY A 366 11.30 15.40 -10.56
N ASN A 367 12.33 15.40 -11.40
CA ASN A 367 13.04 16.60 -11.82
C ASN A 367 12.11 17.58 -12.54
N TRP A 368 11.37 17.10 -13.55
CA TRP A 368 10.47 17.92 -14.33
C TRP A 368 9.36 18.53 -13.45
N SER A 369 8.71 17.75 -12.62
CA SER A 369 7.64 18.26 -11.76
C SER A 369 8.15 19.33 -10.78
N ALA A 370 9.33 19.12 -10.17
CA ALA A 370 9.98 20.12 -9.33
C ALA A 370 10.33 21.41 -10.11
N ASP A 371 10.80 21.29 -11.36
CA ASP A 371 11.11 22.44 -12.21
C ASP A 371 9.84 23.23 -12.58
N VAL A 372 8.77 22.54 -12.94
CA VAL A 372 7.46 23.14 -13.26
C VAL A 372 6.95 23.99 -12.10
N VAL A 373 6.90 23.42 -10.88
CA VAL A 373 6.31 24.12 -9.74
C VAL A 373 7.21 25.26 -9.26
N ARG A 374 8.54 25.09 -9.31
CA ARG A 374 9.48 26.17 -9.02
C ARG A 374 9.31 27.36 -9.97
N ALA A 375 9.19 27.08 -11.27
CA ALA A 375 9.01 28.11 -12.29
C ALA A 375 7.65 28.81 -12.17
N LYS A 376 6.57 28.04 -11.91
CA LYS A 376 5.20 28.58 -11.77
C LYS A 376 5.09 29.59 -10.63
N TYR A 377 5.70 29.30 -9.49
CA TYR A 377 5.58 30.17 -8.30
C TYR A 377 6.79 31.09 -8.09
N GLY A 378 7.81 31.02 -8.93
CA GLY A 378 8.99 31.88 -8.89
C GLY A 378 9.81 31.75 -7.61
N THR A 379 9.86 30.53 -7.03
CA THR A 379 10.60 30.27 -5.80
C THR A 379 12.06 29.97 -6.05
N ASP A 380 12.90 30.15 -5.02
CA ASP A 380 14.33 29.82 -5.10
C ASP A 380 14.51 28.32 -5.36
N PHE A 381 13.72 27.48 -4.65
CA PHE A 381 13.81 26.03 -4.69
C PHE A 381 12.43 25.37 -4.78
N ALA A 382 12.42 24.11 -5.21
CA ALA A 382 11.28 23.21 -5.05
C ALA A 382 11.72 21.82 -4.58
N LEU A 383 10.82 21.14 -3.88
CA LEU A 383 10.99 19.76 -3.39
C LEU A 383 9.69 18.98 -3.61
N VAL A 384 9.81 17.84 -4.32
CA VAL A 384 8.74 16.87 -4.53
C VAL A 384 9.19 15.54 -3.95
N ASN A 385 8.40 14.92 -3.07
CA ASN A 385 8.76 13.64 -2.47
C ASN A 385 8.49 12.46 -3.41
N GLY A 386 9.36 11.47 -3.40
CA GLY A 386 9.27 10.28 -4.27
C GLY A 386 8.02 9.43 -4.02
N GLY A 387 7.46 9.47 -2.80
CA GLY A 387 6.20 8.83 -2.44
C GLY A 387 4.99 9.40 -3.16
N GLY A 388 5.06 10.65 -3.62
CA GLY A 388 4.04 11.30 -4.43
C GLY A 388 3.97 10.79 -5.88
N ILE A 389 5.02 10.10 -6.36
CA ILE A 389 5.11 9.57 -7.73
C ILE A 389 4.62 8.11 -7.73
N ARG A 390 3.38 7.87 -8.17
CA ARG A 390 2.69 6.59 -7.96
C ARG A 390 2.62 5.66 -9.18
N SER A 391 3.03 6.12 -10.36
CA SER A 391 3.01 5.32 -11.59
C SER A 391 4.19 5.70 -12.50
N THR A 392 4.45 4.87 -13.51
CA THR A 392 5.24 5.27 -14.70
C THR A 392 4.57 6.48 -15.36
N PHE A 393 5.29 7.18 -16.23
CA PHE A 393 4.72 8.27 -17.01
C PHE A 393 5.15 8.14 -18.47
N PRO A 394 4.22 7.90 -19.42
CA PRO A 394 2.77 7.68 -19.26
C PRO A 394 2.43 6.60 -18.25
N ALA A 395 1.24 6.68 -17.64
CA ALA A 395 0.84 5.76 -16.57
C ALA A 395 0.54 4.36 -17.10
N SER A 396 1.29 3.35 -16.65
CA SER A 396 1.11 1.96 -17.07
C SER A 396 -0.19 1.31 -16.54
N THR A 397 -0.81 1.93 -15.55
CA THR A 397 -2.06 1.45 -14.93
C THR A 397 -3.30 2.22 -15.41
N TYR A 398 -3.14 3.19 -16.33
CA TYR A 398 -4.25 3.87 -17.00
C TYR A 398 -4.25 3.54 -18.49
N GLU A 399 -5.38 3.05 -18.99
CA GLU A 399 -5.53 2.63 -20.38
C GLU A 399 -6.59 3.47 -21.11
N PRO A 400 -6.17 4.42 -21.97
CA PRO A 400 -7.11 5.17 -22.82
C PRO A 400 -7.86 4.27 -23.82
N ALA A 401 -9.05 4.71 -24.22
CA ALA A 401 -9.83 4.04 -25.26
C ALA A 401 -9.14 4.09 -26.63
N ASP A 402 -8.48 5.19 -26.94
CA ASP A 402 -7.72 5.37 -28.18
C ASP A 402 -6.41 4.58 -28.11
N LYS A 403 -6.38 3.48 -28.88
CA LYS A 403 -5.21 2.58 -28.98
C LYS A 403 -4.16 3.04 -30.00
N THR A 404 -4.35 4.17 -30.64
CA THR A 404 -3.37 4.77 -31.56
C THR A 404 -2.39 5.70 -30.88
N LEU A 405 -2.60 5.99 -29.59
CA LEU A 405 -1.70 6.78 -28.78
C LEU A 405 -0.39 6.02 -28.53
N VAL A 406 0.74 6.68 -28.76
CA VAL A 406 2.08 6.15 -28.50
C VAL A 406 2.37 6.29 -27.00
N ARG A 407 2.50 5.18 -26.27
CA ARG A 407 2.54 5.22 -24.80
C ARG A 407 3.58 4.30 -24.15
N ASP A 408 4.08 3.32 -24.87
CA ASP A 408 4.98 2.29 -24.37
C ASP A 408 6.40 2.50 -24.86
N GLU A 409 7.40 2.18 -24.05
CA GLU A 409 8.82 2.29 -24.42
C GLU A 409 9.24 1.35 -25.56
N THR A 410 8.41 0.37 -25.91
CA THR A 410 8.61 -0.49 -27.09
C THR A 410 8.27 0.23 -28.39
N GLU A 411 7.61 1.37 -28.32
CA GLU A 411 7.29 2.25 -29.45
C GLU A 411 8.30 3.38 -29.57
N THR A 412 8.35 4.03 -30.73
CA THR A 412 9.19 5.23 -30.91
C THR A 412 8.43 6.46 -30.50
N GLY A 413 8.91 7.17 -29.46
CA GLY A 413 8.32 8.43 -28.99
C GLY A 413 8.31 9.54 -30.05
N PRO A 414 7.72 10.70 -29.78
CA PRO A 414 7.29 11.15 -28.46
C PRO A 414 6.03 10.41 -27.95
N TYR A 415 5.91 10.30 -26.62
CA TYR A 415 4.85 9.54 -25.96
C TYR A 415 3.68 10.43 -25.56
N ASP A 416 2.48 9.98 -25.89
CA ASP A 416 1.25 10.71 -25.66
C ASP A 416 0.81 10.66 -24.19
N ILE A 417 0.43 11.82 -23.66
CA ILE A 417 -0.07 11.98 -22.30
C ILE A 417 -1.52 12.43 -22.32
N VAL A 418 -2.37 11.69 -21.57
CA VAL A 418 -3.77 12.05 -21.34
C VAL A 418 -3.99 12.47 -19.88
N LEU A 419 -5.13 13.09 -19.58
CA LEU A 419 -5.46 13.52 -18.21
C LEU A 419 -5.39 12.37 -17.20
N GLY A 420 -5.83 11.17 -17.61
CA GLY A 420 -5.79 9.97 -16.78
C GLY A 420 -4.40 9.62 -16.27
N ASP A 421 -3.35 9.89 -17.05
CA ASP A 421 -1.97 9.65 -16.63
C ASP A 421 -1.58 10.53 -15.45
N VAL A 422 -1.92 11.81 -15.53
CA VAL A 422 -1.53 12.78 -14.50
C VAL A 422 -2.24 12.49 -13.18
N TYR A 423 -3.55 12.18 -13.22
CA TYR A 423 -4.28 11.77 -12.02
C TYR A 423 -3.87 10.39 -11.49
N THR A 424 -3.28 9.55 -12.31
CA THR A 424 -2.74 8.25 -11.87
C THR A 424 -1.41 8.41 -11.18
N ILE A 425 -0.52 9.29 -11.67
CA ILE A 425 0.78 9.50 -11.07
C ILE A 425 0.69 10.37 -9.79
N HIS A 426 -0.28 11.29 -9.72
CA HIS A 426 -0.58 12.14 -8.56
C HIS A 426 -2.04 11.94 -8.08
N PRO A 427 -2.35 10.83 -7.40
CA PRO A 427 -3.74 10.47 -7.07
C PRO A 427 -4.27 11.10 -5.78
N PHE A 428 -3.43 11.76 -4.97
CA PHE A 428 -3.78 12.17 -3.61
C PHE A 428 -4.59 13.46 -3.54
N GLY A 429 -4.58 14.29 -4.60
CA GLY A 429 -5.18 15.61 -4.59
C GLY A 429 -4.50 16.56 -3.60
N SER A 430 -3.20 16.42 -3.43
CA SER A 430 -2.38 17.36 -2.67
C SER A 430 -2.35 18.73 -3.34
N VAL A 431 -2.05 19.78 -2.58
CA VAL A 431 -1.88 21.11 -3.14
C VAL A 431 -0.43 21.53 -3.02
N PHE A 432 0.10 22.16 -4.06
CA PHE A 432 1.39 22.82 -3.92
C PHE A 432 1.25 24.05 -3.02
N SER A 433 2.30 24.34 -2.31
CA SER A 433 2.37 25.42 -1.34
C SER A 433 3.76 26.06 -1.39
N VAL A 434 3.82 27.33 -1.00
CA VAL A 434 5.08 28.07 -0.89
C VAL A 434 5.33 28.37 0.58
N ILE A 435 6.58 28.21 1.01
CA ILE A 435 7.02 28.47 2.38
C ILE A 435 8.40 29.14 2.39
N GLU A 436 8.65 30.01 3.36
CA GLU A 436 10.00 30.50 3.65
C GLU A 436 10.73 29.49 4.55
N VAL A 437 11.95 29.14 4.14
CA VAL A 437 12.82 28.21 4.87
C VAL A 437 14.21 28.82 5.07
N THR A 438 14.87 28.49 6.16
CA THR A 438 16.27 28.82 6.37
C THR A 438 17.18 27.79 5.71
N GLY A 439 18.46 28.15 5.48
CA GLY A 439 19.48 27.19 5.04
C GLY A 439 19.56 25.99 5.98
N THR A 440 19.44 26.20 7.30
CA THR A 440 19.41 25.13 8.31
C THR A 440 18.21 24.19 8.10
N GLN A 441 17.02 24.72 7.82
CA GLN A 441 15.82 23.90 7.56
C GLN A 441 15.93 23.14 6.25
N LEU A 442 16.51 23.75 5.21
CA LEU A 442 16.74 23.09 3.92
C LEU A 442 17.69 21.89 4.06
N TRP A 443 18.79 22.06 4.82
CA TRP A 443 19.68 20.93 5.14
C TRP A 443 18.97 19.83 5.91
N ALA A 444 18.18 20.19 6.91
CA ALA A 444 17.39 19.22 7.68
C ALA A 444 16.36 18.49 6.81
N ALA A 445 15.73 19.18 5.85
CA ALA A 445 14.79 18.57 4.92
C ALA A 445 15.47 17.52 4.02
N LEU A 446 16.63 17.83 3.46
CA LEU A 446 17.36 16.86 2.64
C LEU A 446 17.93 15.70 3.47
N GLU A 447 18.40 15.94 4.70
CA GLU A 447 18.80 14.86 5.62
C GLU A 447 17.63 13.92 5.96
N ASN A 448 16.44 14.47 6.22
CA ASN A 448 15.23 13.67 6.40
C ASN A 448 14.94 12.85 5.13
N GLY A 449 14.98 13.49 3.96
CA GLY A 449 14.67 12.85 2.69
C GLY A 449 15.53 11.63 2.37
N VAL A 450 16.82 11.64 2.77
CA VAL A 450 17.75 10.52 2.53
C VAL A 450 17.91 9.58 3.74
N SER A 451 17.20 9.83 4.85
CA SER A 451 17.40 9.12 6.11
C SER A 451 17.06 7.63 6.03
N GLU A 452 16.05 7.26 5.22
CA GLU A 452 15.55 5.88 5.08
C GLU A 452 15.89 5.26 3.71
N TYR A 453 16.99 5.70 3.10
CA TYR A 453 17.50 5.07 1.87
C TYR A 453 17.63 3.53 2.06
N PRO A 454 17.35 2.69 1.04
CA PRO A 454 17.15 3.04 -0.38
C PRO A 454 15.70 3.14 -0.86
N ASN A 455 14.70 2.79 -0.10
CA ASN A 455 13.31 2.72 -0.58
C ASN A 455 12.36 3.39 0.40
N ASN A 456 12.23 4.72 0.30
CA ASN A 456 11.28 5.43 1.15
C ASN A 456 10.61 6.60 0.41
N GLY A 457 9.32 6.84 0.73
CA GLY A 457 8.51 7.92 0.14
C GLY A 457 9.07 9.31 0.33
N ARG A 458 9.83 9.54 1.40
CA ARG A 458 10.48 10.85 1.70
C ARG A 458 11.60 11.25 0.75
N TRP A 459 12.06 10.39 -0.15
CA TRP A 459 13.16 10.70 -1.07
C TRP A 459 12.89 11.99 -1.85
N PRO A 460 13.82 13.00 -1.85
CA PRO A 460 13.55 14.32 -2.42
C PRO A 460 13.94 14.42 -3.89
N HIS A 461 13.04 14.88 -4.74
CA HIS A 461 13.34 15.43 -6.07
C HIS A 461 13.35 16.95 -5.96
N VAL A 462 14.41 17.58 -6.41
CA VAL A 462 14.66 19.01 -6.15
C VAL A 462 14.75 19.83 -7.43
N SER A 463 14.45 21.12 -7.33
CA SER A 463 14.72 22.12 -8.36
C SER A 463 15.34 23.38 -7.76
N GLY A 464 16.14 24.08 -8.56
CA GLY A 464 16.88 25.28 -8.14
C GLY A 464 18.17 24.97 -7.39
N MET A 465 18.39 23.72 -6.98
CA MET A 465 19.58 23.28 -6.25
C MET A 465 20.08 21.92 -6.75
N LYS A 466 21.31 21.58 -6.33
CA LYS A 466 21.91 20.24 -6.45
C LYS A 466 22.36 19.78 -5.08
N PHE A 467 22.30 18.47 -4.80
CA PHE A 467 22.84 17.92 -3.57
C PHE A 467 23.59 16.60 -3.78
N THR A 468 24.52 16.33 -2.87
CA THR A 468 25.23 15.04 -2.77
C THR A 468 24.89 14.40 -1.44
N ALA A 469 24.44 13.15 -1.47
CA ALA A 469 24.18 12.32 -0.30
C ALA A 469 25.17 11.15 -0.26
N ASP A 470 25.78 10.90 0.90
CA ASP A 470 26.60 9.73 1.20
C ASP A 470 25.80 8.82 2.15
N VAL A 471 25.16 7.80 1.57
CA VAL A 471 24.27 6.90 2.33
C VAL A 471 25.03 5.86 3.14
N THR A 472 26.35 5.81 3.04
CA THR A 472 27.21 4.98 3.92
C THR A 472 27.36 5.61 5.30
N LYS A 473 27.07 6.90 5.45
CA LYS A 473 27.13 7.62 6.72
C LYS A 473 25.90 7.40 7.58
N ALA A 474 26.03 7.68 8.86
CA ALA A 474 24.93 7.63 9.81
C ALA A 474 23.79 8.61 9.42
N LYS A 475 22.55 8.23 9.73
CA LYS A 475 21.38 9.13 9.59
C LYS A 475 21.65 10.47 10.28
N GLY A 476 21.25 11.58 9.63
CA GLY A 476 21.51 12.95 10.09
C GLY A 476 22.88 13.51 9.70
N SER A 477 23.72 12.74 8.97
CA SER A 477 25.05 13.15 8.48
C SER A 477 25.28 12.70 7.04
N ARG A 478 24.22 12.39 6.30
CA ARG A 478 24.30 11.85 4.94
C ARG A 478 24.44 12.92 3.88
N ILE A 479 23.93 14.13 4.09
CA ILE A 479 24.10 15.23 3.13
C ILE A 479 25.53 15.75 3.21
N VAL A 480 26.24 15.67 2.10
CA VAL A 480 27.63 16.11 1.95
C VAL A 480 27.71 17.55 1.49
N SER A 481 26.86 17.92 0.53
CA SER A 481 26.84 19.27 -0.04
C SER A 481 25.49 19.62 -0.61
N ILE A 482 25.15 20.90 -0.56
CA ILE A 482 24.03 21.50 -1.26
C ILE A 482 24.60 22.73 -1.99
N THR A 483 24.29 22.86 -3.28
CA THR A 483 24.69 24.03 -4.10
C THR A 483 23.47 24.55 -4.86
N ASP A 484 23.44 25.84 -5.16
CA ASP A 484 22.53 26.38 -6.16
C ASP A 484 22.95 26.02 -7.60
N LEU A 485 22.17 26.46 -8.57
CA LEU A 485 22.47 26.17 -10.00
C LEU A 485 23.73 26.86 -10.51
N SER A 486 24.24 27.89 -9.82
CA SER A 486 25.52 28.53 -10.15
C SER A 486 26.74 27.78 -9.61
N GLY A 487 26.48 26.78 -8.72
CA GLY A 487 27.50 26.04 -8.00
C GLY A 487 27.88 26.67 -6.67
N ALA A 488 27.23 27.77 -6.25
CA ALA A 488 27.46 28.38 -4.96
C ALA A 488 26.89 27.52 -3.83
N ALA A 489 27.68 27.32 -2.77
CA ALA A 489 27.26 26.50 -1.63
C ALA A 489 26.09 27.15 -0.87
N ILE A 490 25.09 26.35 -0.53
CA ILE A 490 24.00 26.72 0.36
C ILE A 490 24.42 26.33 1.77
N ALA A 491 24.65 27.34 2.62
CA ALA A 491 25.14 27.13 3.97
C ALA A 491 24.03 26.66 4.91
N LYS A 492 24.42 25.96 5.96
CA LYS A 492 23.53 25.58 7.07
C LYS A 492 23.42 26.75 8.06
N ASP A 493 22.70 27.80 7.65
CA ASP A 493 22.61 29.07 8.36
C ASP A 493 21.16 29.60 8.44
N SER A 494 21.01 30.84 8.88
CA SER A 494 19.72 31.52 9.04
C SER A 494 19.28 32.27 7.77
N LYS A 495 20.04 32.24 6.67
CA LYS A 495 19.61 32.85 5.41
C LYS A 495 18.32 32.19 4.94
N THR A 496 17.37 33.01 4.55
CA THR A 496 16.05 32.54 4.12
C THR A 496 15.98 32.38 2.60
N TYR A 497 15.17 31.42 2.19
CA TYR A 497 14.86 31.09 0.81
C TYR A 497 13.36 30.75 0.71
N THR A 498 12.80 30.88 -0.47
CA THR A 498 11.46 30.42 -0.79
C THR A 498 11.52 29.00 -1.35
N LEU A 499 10.65 28.11 -0.82
CA LEU A 499 10.56 26.71 -1.22
C LEU A 499 9.14 26.37 -1.63
N THR A 500 8.98 25.75 -2.81
CA THR A 500 7.73 25.12 -3.22
C THR A 500 7.75 23.63 -2.89
N LEU A 501 6.69 23.13 -2.29
CA LEU A 501 6.50 21.71 -1.93
C LEU A 501 5.01 21.42 -1.82
N THR A 502 4.63 20.14 -1.67
CA THR A 502 3.23 19.78 -1.40
C THR A 502 2.84 20.15 0.04
N ASP A 503 1.57 20.46 0.27
CA ASP A 503 1.04 20.71 1.62
C ASP A 503 1.23 19.50 2.55
N PHE A 504 1.16 18.28 2.01
CA PHE A 504 1.52 17.05 2.70
C PHE A 504 2.93 17.14 3.33
N VAL A 505 3.95 17.42 2.51
CA VAL A 505 5.34 17.55 2.99
C VAL A 505 5.49 18.73 3.94
N ALA A 506 4.89 19.88 3.60
CA ALA A 506 4.99 21.11 4.43
C ALA A 506 4.43 20.93 5.84
N LYS A 507 3.39 20.11 5.99
CA LYS A 507 2.71 19.85 7.26
C LYS A 507 3.30 18.70 8.07
N GLY A 508 4.43 18.14 7.65
CA GLY A 508 5.15 17.07 8.36
C GLY A 508 5.01 15.68 7.79
N GLY A 509 4.30 15.51 6.66
CA GLY A 509 4.23 14.23 5.96
C GLY A 509 5.63 13.72 5.59
N ASP A 510 5.80 12.40 5.56
CA ASP A 510 7.09 11.74 5.35
C ASP A 510 8.18 12.20 6.36
N GLY A 511 7.79 12.65 7.57
CA GLY A 511 8.72 13.09 8.62
C GLY A 511 9.36 14.47 8.40
N TYR A 512 8.84 15.30 7.49
CA TYR A 512 9.35 16.65 7.22
C TYR A 512 8.93 17.69 8.28
N ASN A 513 9.25 17.45 9.54
CA ASN A 513 8.80 18.23 10.70
C ASN A 513 9.59 19.55 10.93
N MET A 514 10.51 19.91 10.03
CA MET A 514 11.37 21.09 10.20
C MET A 514 10.74 22.39 9.72
N PHE A 515 9.56 22.37 9.09
CA PHE A 515 8.94 23.54 8.49
C PHE A 515 7.98 24.24 9.45
N ASP A 516 7.88 25.57 9.33
CA ASP A 516 6.93 26.38 10.09
C ASP A 516 5.62 26.53 9.30
N VAL A 517 4.66 25.65 9.58
CA VAL A 517 3.37 25.65 8.88
C VAL A 517 2.58 26.96 8.98
N ALA A 518 2.87 27.82 9.96
CA ALA A 518 2.23 29.12 10.07
C ALA A 518 2.61 30.07 8.90
N LYS A 519 3.72 29.79 8.21
CA LYS A 519 4.18 30.53 7.03
C LYS A 519 3.74 29.93 5.70
N LEU A 520 2.96 28.84 5.72
CA LEU A 520 2.55 28.12 4.53
C LEU A 520 1.55 28.93 3.71
N GLN A 521 1.85 29.14 2.45
CA GLN A 521 0.97 29.78 1.47
C GLN A 521 0.46 28.70 0.50
N VAL A 522 -0.77 28.27 0.71
CA VAL A 522 -1.44 27.27 -0.15
C VAL A 522 -1.62 27.84 -1.57
N ARG A 523 -1.41 27.02 -2.58
CA ARG A 523 -1.52 27.33 -4.01
C ARG A 523 -2.51 26.40 -4.70
N ASP A 524 -2.14 25.80 -5.83
CA ASP A 524 -3.01 25.03 -6.70
C ASP A 524 -2.86 23.52 -6.48
N LEU A 525 -3.85 22.73 -6.92
CA LEU A 525 -3.77 21.26 -6.91
C LEU A 525 -2.58 20.76 -7.73
N ASP A 526 -1.86 19.80 -7.21
CA ASP A 526 -0.62 19.25 -7.79
C ASP A 526 -0.83 18.74 -9.23
N ALA A 527 -1.84 17.93 -9.47
CA ALA A 527 -2.15 17.42 -10.80
C ALA A 527 -2.48 18.55 -11.79
N GLU A 528 -3.26 19.57 -11.37
CA GLU A 528 -3.67 20.67 -12.26
C GLU A 528 -2.47 21.51 -12.71
N VAL A 529 -1.49 21.73 -11.83
CA VAL A 529 -0.24 22.46 -12.18
C VAL A 529 0.54 21.73 -13.27
N LEU A 530 0.65 20.41 -13.16
CA LEU A 530 1.36 19.60 -14.14
C LEU A 530 0.60 19.50 -15.47
N ILE A 531 -0.73 19.41 -15.43
CA ILE A 531 -1.62 19.45 -16.60
C ILE A 531 -1.45 20.78 -17.35
N GLU A 532 -1.41 21.90 -16.63
CA GLU A 532 -1.23 23.22 -17.21
C GLU A 532 0.10 23.33 -17.95
N ALA A 533 1.20 22.82 -17.37
CA ALA A 533 2.51 22.82 -17.99
C ALA A 533 2.56 21.96 -19.27
N LEU A 534 1.99 20.75 -19.23
CA LEU A 534 1.90 19.87 -20.40
C LEU A 534 1.09 20.53 -21.54
N ARG A 535 -0.05 21.15 -21.20
CA ARG A 535 -0.88 21.88 -22.18
C ARG A 535 -0.19 23.10 -22.77
N ALA A 536 0.62 23.81 -21.97
CA ALA A 536 1.40 24.94 -22.45
C ALA A 536 2.45 24.51 -23.49
N ASP A 537 3.17 23.41 -23.22
CA ASP A 537 4.11 22.84 -24.17
C ASP A 537 3.39 22.34 -25.44
N MET A 538 2.28 21.63 -25.30
CA MET A 538 1.47 21.17 -26.44
C MET A 538 0.96 22.33 -27.29
N ALA A 539 0.47 23.40 -26.68
CA ALA A 539 0.01 24.60 -27.40
C ALA A 539 1.15 25.31 -28.12
N ALA A 540 2.35 25.21 -27.62
CA ALA A 540 3.58 25.72 -28.24
C ALA A 540 4.18 24.79 -29.32
N GLY A 541 3.53 23.62 -29.57
CA GLY A 541 4.03 22.60 -30.51
C GLY A 541 5.29 21.89 -30.00
N LYS A 542 5.50 21.85 -28.69
CA LYS A 542 6.70 21.25 -28.07
C LYS A 542 6.37 19.90 -27.45
N VAL A 543 7.37 19.02 -27.48
CA VAL A 543 7.41 17.83 -26.65
C VAL A 543 8.03 18.22 -25.30
N THR A 544 7.36 17.88 -24.22
CA THR A 544 7.87 18.13 -22.85
C THR A 544 9.13 17.30 -22.61
N GLU A 545 10.22 17.96 -22.28
CA GLU A 545 11.51 17.33 -22.03
C GLU A 545 11.63 16.88 -20.59
N MET A 546 11.76 15.57 -20.38
CA MET A 546 12.09 14.96 -19.09
C MET A 546 13.48 14.35 -19.15
N LYS A 547 14.34 14.67 -18.17
CA LYS A 547 15.74 14.24 -18.16
C LYS A 547 16.32 14.11 -16.77
N LEU A 548 17.39 13.34 -16.69
CA LEU A 548 18.34 13.36 -15.58
C LEU A 548 19.44 14.38 -15.93
N ASP A 549 19.80 15.25 -15.00
CA ASP A 549 20.81 16.29 -15.20
C ASP A 549 21.90 16.35 -14.11
N GLY A 550 21.92 15.32 -13.25
CA GLY A 550 22.92 15.18 -12.22
C GLY A 550 22.72 16.13 -11.03
N ARG A 551 21.46 16.54 -10.76
CA ARG A 551 21.15 17.40 -9.60
C ARG A 551 21.16 16.63 -8.28
N THR A 552 21.08 15.30 -8.34
CA THR A 552 21.17 14.41 -7.18
C THR A 552 22.29 13.40 -7.37
N THR A 553 23.27 13.40 -6.47
CA THR A 553 24.38 12.43 -6.47
C THR A 553 24.30 11.58 -5.20
N VAL A 554 24.35 10.25 -5.36
CA VAL A 554 24.33 9.29 -4.24
C VAL A 554 25.63 8.53 -4.20
N ILE A 555 26.37 8.66 -3.11
CA ILE A 555 27.57 7.86 -2.79
C ILE A 555 27.08 6.64 -2.00
N LYS A 556 27.44 5.43 -2.53
CA LYS A 556 27.00 4.12 -2.00
C LYS A 556 28.18 3.34 -1.45
#